data_e1ad37235195c4a8174503ad27e41800
#
_entry.id   e1ad37235195c4a8174503ad27e41800
#
_cell.length_a   1.000
_cell.length_b   1.000
_cell.length_c   1.000
_cell.angle_alpha   90.00
_cell.angle_beta   90.00
_cell.angle_gamma   90.00
#
_symmetry.space_group_name_H-M   'P 1'
#
loop_
_entity.id
_entity.type
_entity.pdbx_description
1 polymer ?
#
loop_
_entity_poly.entity_id
_entity_poly.type
_entity_poly.pdbx_seq_one_letter_code
_entity_poly.pdbx_strand_id
1 'polypeptide(L)'
;SNFWGKTDVRSELERMNVVMTINHDMGNGTEAFTELGFYTSESDRIAHPSYAFSSSKHRVGADNYYLNSLLYDDDDGVEDGVFLFAGYQLYIDNYRYEEKQRLVNVKKDTYRFLQGFRGSNGDWDWETAFVTSKATADDVTSNRMSNNLLKEALNDSTAAAYNPFTGGNYATNIERTLVDVYRKGSSELTMFDFKISNNEWYTLPAGDVGLLLGFELRDEEMDDDRDPRLDGTITYTDYEGDTYPLVADVLNSSPTGDVSGSRDVTSFFAELQIPVAEKVDMQLALRNEDFSDFGNATVGKLALGWDVAPWMYLRGSFSTAFRAP
;
A
#
# COMPACT_ATOMS: atom_id res chain seq x y z
N SER A 1 -25.92 -8.48 -21.48
CA SER A 1 -24.69 -9.18 -21.10
C SER A 1 -24.55 -9.21 -19.58
N ASN A 2 -24.08 -10.30 -19.04
CA ASN A 2 -23.91 -10.47 -17.60
C ASN A 2 -22.48 -10.02 -17.19
N PHE A 3 -22.28 -8.72 -17.15
CA PHE A 3 -21.01 -8.08 -16.82
C PHE A 3 -20.44 -8.51 -15.45
N TRP A 4 -21.30 -8.82 -14.49
CA TRP A 4 -20.95 -9.24 -13.14
C TRP A 4 -20.85 -10.76 -12.96
N GLY A 5 -21.37 -11.53 -13.90
CA GLY A 5 -21.52 -12.99 -13.75
C GLY A 5 -20.22 -13.79 -13.79
N LYS A 6 -19.08 -13.13 -14.03
CA LYS A 6 -17.76 -13.77 -14.08
C LYS A 6 -16.75 -13.10 -13.15
N THR A 7 -17.22 -12.37 -12.15
CA THR A 7 -16.37 -11.62 -11.22
C THR A 7 -16.44 -12.27 -9.86
N ASP A 8 -15.29 -12.41 -9.21
CA ASP A 8 -15.23 -12.95 -7.86
C ASP A 8 -15.84 -11.97 -6.86
N VAL A 9 -16.72 -12.47 -6.02
CA VAL A 9 -17.25 -11.74 -4.88
C VAL A 9 -16.22 -11.65 -3.77
N ARG A 10 -15.33 -12.65 -3.68
CA ARG A 10 -14.26 -12.75 -2.69
C ARG A 10 -13.01 -13.32 -3.36
N SER A 11 -11.86 -12.71 -3.08
CA SER A 11 -10.56 -13.22 -3.53
C SER A 11 -10.27 -14.59 -2.92
N GLU A 12 -9.65 -15.46 -3.68
CA GLU A 12 -8.91 -16.58 -3.14
C GLU A 12 -7.72 -16.05 -2.33
N LEU A 13 -7.40 -16.67 -1.22
CA LEU A 13 -6.38 -16.15 -0.32
C LEU A 13 -5.67 -17.29 0.39
N GLU A 14 -4.39 -17.42 0.13
CA GLU A 14 -3.48 -18.30 0.85
C GLU A 14 -2.61 -17.50 1.81
N ARG A 15 -2.33 -18.04 3.00
CA ARG A 15 -1.49 -17.39 4.01
C ARG A 15 -0.66 -18.41 4.76
N MET A 16 0.57 -18.01 5.07
CA MET A 16 1.42 -18.73 5.99
C MET A 16 2.04 -17.73 6.97
N ASN A 17 2.03 -18.07 8.24
CA ASN A 17 2.69 -17.29 9.27
C ASN A 17 3.53 -18.24 10.14
N VAL A 18 4.82 -17.92 10.26
CA VAL A 18 5.77 -18.67 11.11
C VAL A 18 6.41 -17.69 12.07
N VAL A 19 6.27 -17.97 13.36
CA VAL A 19 6.93 -17.21 14.43
C VAL A 19 7.74 -18.17 15.28
N MET A 20 9.00 -17.82 15.55
CA MET A 20 9.87 -18.54 16.43
C MET A 20 10.39 -17.58 17.52
N THR A 21 10.26 -17.98 18.77
CA THR A 21 10.77 -17.24 19.91
C THR A 21 11.77 -18.11 20.65
N ILE A 22 12.94 -17.57 20.97
CA ILE A 22 14.00 -18.23 21.71
C ILE A 22 14.35 -17.34 22.90
N ASN A 23 14.24 -17.89 24.10
CA ASN A 23 14.74 -17.26 25.32
C ASN A 23 15.88 -18.11 25.88
N HIS A 24 16.97 -17.48 26.24
CA HIS A 24 18.16 -18.15 26.76
C HIS A 24 18.68 -17.41 28.00
N ASP A 25 18.66 -18.08 29.11
CA ASP A 25 19.32 -17.60 30.34
C ASP A 25 20.84 -17.70 30.17
N MET A 26 21.49 -16.55 30.15
CA MET A 26 22.96 -16.46 30.02
C MET A 26 23.68 -16.58 31.38
N GLY A 27 22.95 -16.69 32.48
CA GLY A 27 23.44 -16.62 33.84
C GLY A 27 23.65 -15.17 34.31
N ASN A 28 23.97 -14.99 35.57
CA ASN A 28 24.22 -13.68 36.20
C ASN A 28 23.04 -12.69 36.05
N GLY A 29 21.81 -13.18 35.98
CA GLY A 29 20.61 -12.34 35.85
C GLY A 29 20.43 -11.71 34.48
N THR A 30 21.11 -12.24 33.45
CA THR A 30 20.95 -11.78 32.06
C THR A 30 20.24 -12.84 31.22
N GLU A 31 19.26 -12.42 30.46
CA GLU A 31 18.50 -13.23 29.48
C GLU A 31 18.70 -12.67 28.09
N ALA A 32 18.98 -13.52 27.11
CA ALA A 32 18.91 -13.20 25.70
C ALA A 32 17.55 -13.66 25.14
N PHE A 33 16.91 -12.85 24.35
CA PHE A 33 15.67 -13.20 23.67
C PHE A 33 15.73 -12.88 22.18
N THR A 34 15.23 -13.81 21.37
CA THR A 34 15.25 -13.72 19.92
C THR A 34 13.85 -13.99 19.38
N GLU A 35 13.40 -13.18 18.44
CA GLU A 35 12.20 -13.42 17.66
C GLU A 35 12.54 -13.50 16.17
N LEU A 36 12.02 -14.53 15.50
CA LEU A 36 12.04 -14.67 14.05
C LEU A 36 10.60 -14.73 13.56
N GLY A 37 10.23 -13.87 12.63
CA GLY A 37 8.92 -13.84 12.03
C GLY A 37 9.02 -13.94 10.50
N PHE A 38 8.19 -14.79 9.91
CA PHE A 38 7.96 -14.84 8.48
C PHE A 38 6.47 -14.92 8.23
N TYR A 39 5.99 -14.04 7.37
CA TYR A 39 4.62 -14.05 6.90
C TYR A 39 4.61 -13.94 5.38
N THR A 40 3.79 -14.77 4.74
CA THR A 40 3.49 -14.64 3.32
C THR A 40 1.99 -14.76 3.08
N SER A 41 1.49 -14.04 2.11
CA SER A 41 0.13 -14.19 1.62
C SER A 41 0.09 -13.99 0.11
N GLU A 42 -0.72 -14.79 -0.57
CA GLU A 42 -1.04 -14.64 -1.98
C GLU A 42 -2.56 -14.58 -2.16
N SER A 43 -2.99 -13.64 -2.95
CA SER A 43 -4.42 -13.40 -3.21
C SER A 43 -4.66 -13.29 -4.71
N ASP A 44 -5.54 -14.14 -5.21
CA ASP A 44 -6.00 -14.15 -6.60
C ASP A 44 -7.45 -13.69 -6.69
N ARG A 45 -7.73 -12.87 -7.67
CA ARG A 45 -9.05 -12.32 -7.90
C ARG A 45 -9.34 -12.13 -9.38
N ILE A 46 -10.50 -12.58 -9.82
CA ILE A 46 -11.08 -12.20 -11.10
C ILE A 46 -11.92 -10.94 -10.90
N ALA A 47 -11.50 -9.85 -11.50
CA ALA A 47 -12.21 -8.58 -11.47
C ALA A 47 -12.93 -8.34 -12.81
N HIS A 48 -13.96 -7.51 -12.79
CA HIS A 48 -14.63 -7.11 -14.02
C HIS A 48 -13.66 -6.45 -15.01
N PRO A 49 -13.90 -6.50 -16.31
CA PRO A 49 -13.13 -5.78 -17.32
C PRO A 49 -13.01 -4.29 -17.00
N SER A 50 -12.05 -3.60 -17.61
CA SER A 50 -11.98 -2.14 -17.48
C SER A 50 -13.30 -1.53 -17.91
N TYR A 51 -13.69 -0.48 -17.22
CA TYR A 51 -15.01 0.16 -17.42
C TYR A 51 -15.12 0.79 -18.81
N ALA A 52 -16.25 1.43 -19.08
CA ALA A 52 -16.47 2.14 -20.33
C ALA A 52 -15.33 3.12 -20.67
N PHE A 53 -15.08 3.37 -21.96
CA PHE A 53 -14.14 4.36 -22.44
C PHE A 53 -14.67 5.78 -22.13
N SER A 54 -14.43 6.25 -20.93
CA SER A 54 -14.98 7.54 -20.46
C SER A 54 -13.88 8.55 -20.09
N SER A 55 -12.66 8.11 -19.89
CA SER A 55 -11.54 8.98 -19.46
C SER A 55 -10.68 9.49 -20.61
N SER A 56 -10.85 8.94 -21.81
CA SER A 56 -10.08 9.27 -23.01
C SER A 56 -10.95 9.17 -24.26
N LYS A 57 -10.63 9.98 -25.26
CA LYS A 57 -11.33 9.95 -26.54
C LYS A 57 -10.75 8.87 -27.45
N HIS A 58 -11.57 7.98 -27.91
CA HIS A 58 -11.25 6.96 -28.89
C HIS A 58 -12.16 7.03 -30.09
N ARG A 59 -11.66 6.62 -31.26
CA ARG A 59 -12.42 6.49 -32.48
C ARG A 59 -11.99 5.27 -33.26
N VAL A 60 -12.92 4.68 -34.00
CA VAL A 60 -12.61 3.76 -35.08
C VAL A 60 -12.18 4.58 -36.28
N GLY A 61 -10.96 4.36 -36.77
CA GLY A 61 -10.43 5.07 -37.94
C GLY A 61 -11.23 4.76 -39.20
N ALA A 62 -11.28 5.73 -40.13
CA ALA A 62 -11.99 5.56 -41.42
C ALA A 62 -11.47 4.36 -42.23
N ASP A 63 -10.18 4.00 -42.05
CA ASP A 63 -9.53 2.87 -42.74
C ASP A 63 -9.60 1.58 -41.95
N ASN A 64 -10.28 1.52 -40.79
CA ASN A 64 -10.40 0.31 -40.00
C ASN A 64 -10.96 -0.84 -40.82
N TYR A 65 -10.30 -1.98 -40.81
CA TYR A 65 -10.68 -3.14 -41.63
C TYR A 65 -12.14 -3.58 -41.44
N TYR A 66 -12.60 -3.66 -40.21
CA TYR A 66 -13.94 -4.13 -39.88
C TYR A 66 -15.01 -3.06 -40.14
N LEU A 67 -14.69 -1.80 -39.97
CA LEU A 67 -15.60 -0.72 -40.36
C LEU A 67 -15.82 -0.76 -41.88
N ASN A 68 -14.76 -0.89 -42.67
CA ASN A 68 -14.86 -0.99 -44.10
C ASN A 68 -15.60 -2.25 -44.58
N SER A 69 -15.37 -3.42 -43.95
CA SER A 69 -16.07 -4.64 -44.30
C SER A 69 -17.60 -4.56 -44.04
N LEU A 70 -18.01 -3.87 -42.95
CA LEU A 70 -19.46 -3.60 -42.72
C LEU A 70 -20.09 -2.70 -43.76
N LEU A 71 -19.29 -1.85 -44.39
CA LEU A 71 -19.76 -0.91 -45.42
C LEU A 71 -19.90 -1.54 -46.83
N TYR A 72 -19.31 -2.72 -47.05
CA TYR A 72 -19.19 -3.40 -48.33
C TYR A 72 -19.70 -4.85 -48.29
N ASP A 73 -20.64 -5.21 -47.40
CA ASP A 73 -21.24 -6.55 -47.41
C ASP A 73 -22.30 -6.64 -48.55
N ASP A 74 -21.84 -7.18 -49.67
CA ASP A 74 -22.54 -7.26 -50.94
C ASP A 74 -23.20 -8.65 -51.15
N ASP A 75 -23.64 -9.35 -50.08
CA ASP A 75 -24.08 -10.75 -50.21
C ASP A 75 -25.52 -10.91 -50.71
N ASP A 76 -26.29 -9.83 -50.92
CA ASP A 76 -27.68 -9.90 -51.39
C ASP A 76 -27.96 -9.21 -52.74
N GLY A 77 -26.94 -8.63 -53.35
CA GLY A 77 -27.09 -7.97 -54.67
C GLY A 77 -28.01 -6.73 -54.68
N VAL A 78 -28.31 -6.19 -53.55
CA VAL A 78 -29.02 -4.93 -53.40
C VAL A 78 -27.99 -3.83 -53.14
N GLU A 79 -27.90 -2.86 -54.03
CA GLU A 79 -27.18 -1.60 -53.80
C GLU A 79 -27.88 -0.82 -52.68
N ASP A 80 -27.92 -1.37 -51.47
CA ASP A 80 -28.38 -0.61 -50.33
C ASP A 80 -27.33 0.42 -49.96
N GLY A 81 -27.65 1.65 -50.19
CA GLY A 81 -26.89 2.85 -50.03
C GLY A 81 -26.17 3.03 -48.69
N VAL A 82 -25.30 2.13 -48.34
CA VAL A 82 -24.40 2.19 -47.17
C VAL A 82 -23.21 3.12 -47.44
N PHE A 83 -23.31 4.02 -48.42
CA PHE A 83 -22.39 5.15 -48.58
C PHE A 83 -22.39 6.15 -47.41
N LEU A 84 -23.22 5.95 -46.40
CA LEU A 84 -23.40 6.92 -45.34
C LEU A 84 -22.16 7.07 -44.44
N PHE A 85 -21.19 6.13 -44.47
CA PHE A 85 -20.07 6.16 -43.55
C PHE A 85 -18.68 5.97 -44.19
N ALA A 86 -18.56 5.72 -45.49
CA ALA A 86 -17.28 5.62 -46.18
C ALA A 86 -16.47 6.90 -46.00
N GLY A 87 -15.30 6.77 -45.39
CA GLY A 87 -14.42 7.89 -45.03
C GLY A 87 -14.79 8.62 -43.74
N TYR A 88 -15.86 8.22 -43.06
CA TYR A 88 -16.18 8.74 -41.74
C TYR A 88 -15.54 7.93 -40.63
N GLN A 89 -15.26 8.60 -39.53
CA GLN A 89 -14.72 8.00 -38.29
C GLN A 89 -15.85 7.84 -37.28
N LEU A 90 -15.86 6.74 -36.54
CA LEU A 90 -16.82 6.50 -35.47
C LEU A 90 -16.21 6.79 -34.11
N TYR A 91 -16.80 7.72 -33.38
CA TYR A 91 -16.43 7.97 -32.02
C TYR A 91 -16.92 6.83 -31.11
N ILE A 92 -16.05 6.40 -30.21
CA ILE A 92 -16.40 5.44 -29.17
C ILE A 92 -16.63 6.21 -27.87
N ASP A 93 -17.85 6.15 -27.37
CA ASP A 93 -18.24 6.71 -26.09
C ASP A 93 -18.99 5.67 -25.27
N ASN A 94 -18.64 5.56 -23.98
CA ASN A 94 -19.24 4.60 -23.05
C ASN A 94 -19.27 3.14 -23.51
N TYR A 95 -18.35 2.75 -24.38
CA TYR A 95 -18.22 1.38 -24.86
C TYR A 95 -17.69 0.47 -23.76
N ARG A 96 -18.24 -0.75 -23.65
CA ARG A 96 -17.82 -1.78 -22.69
C ARG A 96 -17.40 -3.01 -23.46
N TYR A 97 -16.20 -3.50 -23.18
CA TYR A 97 -15.74 -4.79 -23.66
C TYR A 97 -15.86 -5.84 -22.55
N GLU A 98 -16.19 -7.07 -22.91
CA GLU A 98 -16.50 -8.16 -21.97
C GLU A 98 -15.66 -9.41 -22.19
N GLU A 99 -14.81 -9.41 -23.22
CA GLU A 99 -14.11 -10.58 -23.70
C GLU A 99 -13.05 -11.09 -22.73
N LYS A 100 -12.45 -10.19 -21.94
CA LYS A 100 -11.41 -10.51 -20.99
C LYS A 100 -11.65 -9.84 -19.65
N GLN A 101 -11.62 -10.64 -18.60
CA GLN A 101 -11.60 -10.14 -17.23
C GLN A 101 -10.20 -9.75 -16.82
N ARG A 102 -10.11 -8.84 -15.86
CA ARG A 102 -8.86 -8.54 -15.18
C ARG A 102 -8.54 -9.62 -14.18
N LEU A 103 -7.32 -10.11 -14.20
CA LEU A 103 -6.77 -11.00 -13.20
C LEU A 103 -5.89 -10.17 -12.28
N VAL A 104 -6.16 -10.21 -10.99
CA VAL A 104 -5.40 -9.46 -9.99
C VAL A 104 -4.74 -10.46 -9.08
N ASN A 105 -3.41 -10.51 -9.08
CA ASN A 105 -2.60 -11.29 -8.15
C ASN A 105 -1.85 -10.33 -7.23
N VAL A 106 -1.97 -10.53 -5.93
CA VAL A 106 -1.26 -9.73 -4.92
C VAL A 106 -0.51 -10.67 -4.00
N LYS A 107 0.81 -10.57 -4.02
CA LYS A 107 1.70 -11.28 -3.11
C LYS A 107 2.30 -10.32 -2.09
N LYS A 108 2.29 -10.73 -0.82
CA LYS A 108 2.88 -9.97 0.28
C LYS A 108 3.76 -10.88 1.12
N ASP A 109 4.98 -10.42 1.37
CA ASP A 109 5.94 -11.11 2.22
C ASP A 109 6.40 -10.16 3.34
N THR A 110 6.56 -10.70 4.54
CA THR A 110 7.12 -9.94 5.67
C THR A 110 8.13 -10.80 6.40
N TYR A 111 9.29 -10.22 6.65
CA TYR A 111 10.37 -10.80 7.43
C TYR A 111 10.64 -9.92 8.65
N ARG A 112 10.84 -10.54 9.79
CA ARG A 112 11.21 -9.85 11.01
C ARG A 112 12.26 -10.64 11.77
N PHE A 113 13.28 -9.94 12.21
CA PHE A 113 14.28 -10.42 13.14
C PHE A 113 14.38 -9.45 14.31
N LEU A 114 14.34 -9.99 15.52
CA LEU A 114 14.61 -9.25 16.75
C LEU A 114 15.60 -10.04 17.60
N GLN A 115 16.62 -9.36 18.10
CA GLN A 115 17.55 -9.87 19.10
C GLN A 115 17.64 -8.86 20.24
N GLY A 116 17.32 -9.30 21.44
CA GLY A 116 17.43 -8.48 22.62
C GLY A 116 18.13 -9.17 23.77
N PHE A 117 18.48 -8.36 24.74
CA PHE A 117 19.06 -8.77 26.03
C PHE A 117 18.38 -7.97 27.11
N ARG A 118 18.12 -8.61 28.24
CA ARG A 118 17.60 -7.97 29.44
C ARG A 118 18.22 -8.55 30.67
N GLY A 119 18.30 -7.76 31.71
CA GLY A 119 18.88 -8.21 32.96
C GLY A 119 18.76 -7.21 34.07
N SER A 120 19.26 -7.58 35.24
CA SER A 120 19.31 -6.74 36.43
C SER A 120 20.72 -6.65 36.97
N ASN A 121 21.12 -5.50 37.47
CA ASN A 121 22.37 -5.27 38.17
C ASN A 121 22.13 -4.37 39.41
N GLY A 122 22.12 -4.97 40.57
CA GLY A 122 21.66 -4.34 41.79
C GLY A 122 20.20 -3.98 41.68
N ASP A 123 19.82 -2.72 41.93
CA ASP A 123 18.46 -2.22 41.91
C ASP A 123 18.04 -1.70 40.48
N TRP A 124 18.91 -1.92 39.50
CA TRP A 124 18.68 -1.49 38.12
C TRP A 124 18.32 -2.65 37.23
N ASP A 125 17.17 -2.53 36.55
CA ASP A 125 16.77 -3.38 35.43
C ASP A 125 17.12 -2.70 34.11
N TRP A 126 17.57 -3.47 33.14
CA TRP A 126 17.89 -2.95 31.81
C TRP A 126 17.42 -3.90 30.72
N GLU A 127 17.10 -3.32 29.57
CA GLU A 127 16.76 -4.06 28.36
C GLU A 127 17.29 -3.31 27.14
N THR A 128 17.79 -4.08 26.18
CA THR A 128 18.18 -3.56 24.87
C THR A 128 17.73 -4.51 23.79
N ALA A 129 17.33 -3.99 22.65
CA ALA A 129 16.95 -4.79 21.50
C ALA A 129 17.40 -4.14 20.20
N PHE A 130 17.70 -5.01 19.24
CA PHE A 130 17.85 -4.68 17.84
C PHE A 130 16.72 -5.39 17.07
N VAL A 131 16.06 -4.66 16.19
CA VAL A 131 15.02 -5.20 15.32
C VAL A 131 15.28 -4.77 13.89
N THR A 132 15.09 -5.69 12.96
CA THR A 132 14.97 -5.34 11.55
C THR A 132 13.75 -6.07 10.94
N SER A 133 13.02 -5.40 10.10
CA SER A 133 11.89 -5.98 9.39
C SER A 133 11.77 -5.39 7.99
N LYS A 134 11.33 -6.24 7.07
CA LYS A 134 11.03 -5.86 5.68
C LYS A 134 9.68 -6.43 5.29
N ALA A 135 8.81 -5.58 4.74
CA ALA A 135 7.57 -5.97 4.12
C ALA A 135 7.59 -5.61 2.64
N THR A 136 7.13 -6.52 1.78
CA THR A 136 6.96 -6.28 0.35
C THR A 136 5.53 -6.59 -0.08
N ALA A 137 5.07 -5.89 -1.10
CA ALA A 137 3.78 -6.13 -1.74
C ALA A 137 3.93 -6.01 -3.26
N ASP A 138 3.77 -7.12 -3.96
CA ASP A 138 3.76 -7.19 -5.42
C ASP A 138 2.32 -7.36 -5.89
N ASP A 139 1.77 -6.35 -6.57
CA ASP A 139 0.45 -6.35 -7.20
C ASP A 139 0.64 -6.40 -8.72
N VAL A 140 0.14 -7.44 -9.34
CA VAL A 140 0.12 -7.59 -10.81
C VAL A 140 -1.31 -7.69 -11.26
N THR A 141 -1.72 -6.79 -12.15
CA THR A 141 -3.03 -6.82 -12.77
C THR A 141 -2.89 -7.08 -14.27
N SER A 142 -3.35 -8.26 -14.69
CA SER A 142 -3.36 -8.67 -16.10
C SER A 142 -4.65 -8.23 -16.81
N ASN A 143 -4.59 -8.21 -18.14
CA ASN A 143 -5.68 -7.84 -19.04
C ASN A 143 -6.18 -6.40 -18.80
N ARG A 144 -5.28 -5.47 -18.54
CA ARG A 144 -5.57 -4.03 -18.56
C ARG A 144 -5.51 -3.52 -20.00
N MET A 145 -6.45 -2.70 -20.41
CA MET A 145 -6.42 -2.11 -21.74
C MET A 145 -5.53 -0.88 -21.78
N SER A 146 -4.59 -0.83 -22.73
CA SER A 146 -3.75 0.32 -23.00
C SER A 146 -4.46 1.28 -23.95
N ASN A 147 -4.50 2.56 -23.61
CA ASN A 147 -5.06 3.61 -24.47
C ASN A 147 -4.28 3.75 -25.78
N ASN A 148 -2.97 3.67 -25.73
CA ASN A 148 -2.13 3.78 -26.94
C ASN A 148 -2.30 2.58 -27.88
N LEU A 149 -2.25 1.35 -27.35
CA LEU A 149 -2.45 0.14 -28.13
C LEU A 149 -3.88 0.04 -28.68
N LEU A 150 -4.87 0.48 -27.93
CA LEU A 150 -6.26 0.56 -28.39
C LEU A 150 -6.40 1.54 -29.55
N LYS A 151 -5.83 2.74 -29.43
CA LYS A 151 -5.78 3.72 -30.51
C LYS A 151 -5.16 3.14 -31.79
N GLU A 152 -4.02 2.47 -31.66
CA GLU A 152 -3.35 1.81 -32.78
C GLU A 152 -4.23 0.72 -33.41
N ALA A 153 -4.82 -0.16 -32.60
CA ALA A 153 -5.66 -1.25 -33.05
C ALA A 153 -6.97 -0.79 -33.72
N LEU A 154 -7.56 0.33 -33.27
CA LEU A 154 -8.76 0.93 -33.86
C LEU A 154 -8.49 1.62 -35.19
N ASN A 155 -7.22 1.97 -35.50
CA ASN A 155 -6.84 2.61 -36.75
C ASN A 155 -6.12 1.67 -37.73
N ASP A 156 -6.09 0.37 -37.46
CA ASP A 156 -5.43 -0.63 -38.30
C ASP A 156 -6.33 -1.02 -39.48
N SER A 157 -5.79 -0.96 -40.70
CA SER A 157 -6.48 -1.31 -41.95
C SER A 157 -6.40 -2.79 -42.32
N THR A 158 -5.79 -3.63 -41.46
CA THR A 158 -5.67 -5.08 -41.69
C THR A 158 -6.66 -5.86 -40.81
N ALA A 159 -6.85 -7.14 -41.13
CA ALA A 159 -7.68 -8.05 -40.34
C ALA A 159 -7.21 -8.21 -38.86
N ALA A 160 -6.04 -7.68 -38.52
CA ALA A 160 -5.57 -7.61 -37.14
C ALA A 160 -6.14 -6.42 -36.34
N ALA A 161 -6.93 -5.54 -36.97
CA ALA A 161 -7.63 -4.43 -36.29
C ALA A 161 -8.47 -4.93 -35.12
N TYR A 162 -8.65 -4.08 -34.11
CA TYR A 162 -9.66 -4.34 -33.09
C TYR A 162 -11.06 -4.19 -33.70
N ASN A 163 -11.91 -5.20 -33.48
CA ASN A 163 -13.28 -5.22 -33.99
C ASN A 163 -14.28 -4.92 -32.87
N PRO A 164 -14.79 -3.70 -32.74
CA PRO A 164 -15.76 -3.34 -31.71
C PRO A 164 -17.21 -3.73 -32.05
N PHE A 165 -17.48 -4.25 -33.28
CA PHE A 165 -18.85 -4.41 -33.78
C PHE A 165 -19.50 -5.75 -33.48
N THR A 166 -18.74 -6.72 -32.97
CA THR A 166 -19.24 -8.10 -32.74
C THR A 166 -20.01 -8.27 -31.43
N GLY A 167 -19.95 -7.32 -30.53
CA GLY A 167 -20.51 -7.48 -29.19
C GLY A 167 -19.87 -8.60 -28.37
N GLY A 168 -18.63 -8.99 -28.69
CA GLY A 168 -17.89 -10.07 -28.03
C GLY A 168 -18.25 -11.48 -28.47
N ASN A 169 -19.09 -11.66 -29.51
CA ASN A 169 -19.51 -12.98 -30.00
C ASN A 169 -18.55 -13.62 -31.00
N TYR A 170 -17.60 -12.85 -31.54
CA TYR A 170 -16.59 -13.30 -32.48
C TYR A 170 -15.21 -12.81 -32.04
N ALA A 171 -14.16 -13.28 -32.72
CA ALA A 171 -12.81 -12.79 -32.46
C ALA A 171 -12.71 -11.29 -32.69
N THR A 172 -12.33 -10.56 -31.64
CA THR A 172 -12.24 -9.09 -31.67
C THR A 172 -10.84 -8.57 -31.81
N ASN A 173 -9.84 -9.44 -31.70
CA ASN A 173 -8.41 -9.10 -31.60
C ASN A 173 -8.07 -8.21 -30.38
N ILE A 174 -8.84 -8.33 -29.32
CA ILE A 174 -8.67 -7.53 -28.09
C ILE A 174 -7.30 -7.73 -27.46
N GLU A 175 -6.71 -8.92 -27.58
CA GLU A 175 -5.44 -9.27 -26.96
C GLU A 175 -4.31 -8.29 -27.30
N ARG A 176 -4.33 -7.73 -28.51
CA ARG A 176 -3.30 -6.74 -28.91
C ARG A 176 -3.40 -5.40 -28.19
N THR A 177 -4.50 -5.16 -27.49
CA THR A 177 -4.75 -3.93 -26.71
C THR A 177 -4.50 -4.10 -25.24
N LEU A 178 -4.27 -5.35 -24.80
CA LEU A 178 -4.15 -5.70 -23.40
C LEU A 178 -2.69 -5.72 -22.94
N VAL A 179 -2.49 -5.33 -21.71
CA VAL A 179 -1.19 -5.30 -21.03
C VAL A 179 -1.33 -5.81 -19.61
N ASP A 180 -0.23 -6.33 -19.09
CA ASP A 180 -0.08 -6.56 -17.66
C ASP A 180 0.64 -5.37 -17.05
N VAL A 181 0.20 -4.95 -15.89
CA VAL A 181 0.80 -3.83 -15.16
C VAL A 181 1.03 -4.20 -13.72
N TYR A 182 2.04 -3.59 -13.13
CA TYR A 182 2.44 -3.87 -11.76
C TYR A 182 2.43 -2.64 -10.85
N ARG A 183 2.38 -2.90 -9.56
CA ARG A 183 2.76 -2.01 -8.48
C ARG A 183 3.54 -2.79 -7.45
N LYS A 184 4.74 -2.36 -7.13
CA LYS A 184 5.62 -2.98 -6.14
C LYS A 184 5.87 -2.00 -5.01
N GLY A 185 5.51 -2.41 -3.81
CA GLY A 185 5.76 -1.64 -2.62
C GLY A 185 6.72 -2.36 -1.69
N SER A 186 7.60 -1.62 -1.02
CA SER A 186 8.39 -2.12 0.09
C SER A 186 8.41 -1.15 1.26
N SER A 187 8.58 -1.70 2.45
CA SER A 187 8.81 -0.92 3.67
C SER A 187 9.83 -1.65 4.53
N GLU A 188 10.84 -0.93 4.96
CA GLU A 188 11.91 -1.45 5.81
C GLU A 188 11.99 -0.66 7.11
N LEU A 189 12.27 -1.35 8.20
CA LEU A 189 12.48 -0.79 9.51
C LEU A 189 13.71 -1.44 10.12
N THR A 190 14.67 -0.61 10.56
CA THR A 190 15.76 -1.02 11.42
C THR A 190 15.75 -0.16 12.69
N MET A 191 15.77 -0.79 13.84
CA MET A 191 15.68 -0.10 15.12
C MET A 191 16.61 -0.71 16.15
N PHE A 192 17.20 0.15 16.96
CA PHE A 192 17.93 -0.21 18.17
C PHE A 192 17.36 0.59 19.33
N ASP A 193 17.07 -0.07 20.44
CA ASP A 193 16.62 0.58 21.66
C ASP A 193 17.41 0.10 22.89
N PHE A 194 17.47 0.99 23.87
CA PHE A 194 17.98 0.70 25.20
C PHE A 194 17.13 1.41 26.24
N LYS A 195 16.77 0.71 27.29
CA LYS A 195 16.08 1.27 28.45
C LYS A 195 16.68 0.73 29.75
N ILE A 196 16.65 1.56 30.77
CA ILE A 196 17.10 1.24 32.11
C ILE A 196 16.11 1.79 33.12
N SER A 197 15.82 1.03 34.18
CA SER A 197 14.87 1.45 35.20
C SER A 197 15.32 1.07 36.58
N ASN A 198 14.90 1.85 37.55
CA ASN A 198 15.07 1.58 38.96
C ASN A 198 13.79 1.97 39.71
N ASN A 199 13.15 1.03 40.38
CA ASN A 199 11.87 1.26 41.05
C ASN A 199 12.05 1.94 42.43
N GLU A 200 13.26 1.98 42.95
CA GLU A 200 13.63 2.55 44.25
C GLU A 200 14.76 3.60 44.11
N TRP A 201 14.72 4.37 42.99
CA TRP A 201 15.75 5.36 42.66
C TRP A 201 15.95 6.43 43.75
N TYR A 202 14.83 6.86 44.37
CA TYR A 202 14.88 7.83 45.46
C TYR A 202 13.67 7.65 46.39
N THR A 203 13.94 7.61 47.72
CA THR A 203 12.90 7.39 48.74
C THR A 203 12.31 8.71 49.22
N LEU A 204 10.99 8.87 49.03
CA LEU A 204 10.18 9.95 49.63
C LEU A 204 9.47 9.46 50.89
N PRO A 205 8.94 10.37 51.76
CA PRO A 205 8.16 9.95 52.94
C PRO A 205 6.95 9.08 52.59
N ALA A 206 6.43 9.15 51.37
CA ALA A 206 5.27 8.41 50.91
C ALA A 206 5.61 7.10 50.18
N GLY A 207 6.87 6.83 49.91
CA GLY A 207 7.38 5.63 49.22
C GLY A 207 8.49 5.94 48.25
N ASP A 208 8.89 4.94 47.47
CA ASP A 208 10.00 5.04 46.55
C ASP A 208 9.59 5.58 45.18
N VAL A 209 10.43 6.43 44.62
CA VAL A 209 10.32 6.98 43.30
C VAL A 209 10.93 6.02 42.28
N GLY A 210 10.13 5.56 41.35
CA GLY A 210 10.59 4.81 40.17
C GLY A 210 11.08 5.74 39.06
N LEU A 211 12.21 5.40 38.44
CA LEU A 211 12.78 6.09 37.28
C LEU A 211 12.97 5.10 36.13
N LEU A 212 12.59 5.53 34.92
CA LEU A 212 12.93 4.86 33.67
C LEU A 212 13.55 5.87 32.73
N LEU A 213 14.65 5.51 32.10
CA LEU A 213 15.32 6.26 31.03
C LEU A 213 15.53 5.34 29.84
N GLY A 214 15.44 5.92 28.64
CA GLY A 214 15.72 5.16 27.43
C GLY A 214 16.00 6.01 26.22
N PHE A 215 16.57 5.36 25.22
CA PHE A 215 16.74 5.95 23.90
C PHE A 215 16.45 4.92 22.81
N GLU A 216 16.16 5.42 21.61
CA GLU A 216 15.83 4.63 20.42
C GLU A 216 16.45 5.30 19.20
N LEU A 217 17.06 4.48 18.37
CA LEU A 217 17.54 4.84 17.03
C LEU A 217 16.73 4.04 16.03
N ARG A 218 16.12 4.70 15.07
CA ARG A 218 15.23 4.08 14.09
C ARG A 218 15.52 4.64 12.71
N ASP A 219 15.64 3.74 11.75
CA ASP A 219 15.72 3.99 10.33
C ASP A 219 14.48 3.38 9.67
N GLU A 220 13.79 4.18 8.87
CA GLU A 220 12.58 3.81 8.13
C GLU A 220 12.76 4.12 6.66
N GLU A 221 12.47 3.13 5.81
CA GLU A 221 12.47 3.30 4.37
C GLU A 221 11.15 2.82 3.77
N MET A 222 10.70 3.48 2.71
CA MET A 222 9.56 3.04 1.91
C MET A 222 9.82 3.30 0.43
N ASP A 223 9.31 2.41 -0.40
CA ASP A 223 9.32 2.52 -1.86
C ASP A 223 8.00 2.03 -2.43
N ASP A 224 7.45 2.75 -3.43
CA ASP A 224 6.23 2.42 -4.18
C ASP A 224 6.52 2.66 -5.66
N ASP A 225 6.92 1.60 -6.37
CA ASP A 225 7.25 1.56 -7.80
C ASP A 225 6.04 1.09 -8.60
N ARG A 226 5.69 1.84 -9.63
CA ARG A 226 4.55 1.57 -10.49
C ARG A 226 5.00 1.35 -11.93
N ASP A 227 4.22 0.54 -12.63
CA ASP A 227 4.41 0.34 -14.07
C ASP A 227 4.43 1.67 -14.82
N PRO A 228 5.35 1.87 -15.80
CA PRO A 228 5.43 3.09 -16.62
C PRO A 228 4.13 3.50 -17.31
N ARG A 229 3.18 2.57 -17.46
CA ARG A 229 1.84 2.83 -17.99
C ARG A 229 0.87 3.41 -16.95
N LEU A 230 1.27 3.39 -15.67
CA LEU A 230 0.49 3.88 -14.54
C LEU A 230 1.11 5.09 -13.85
N ASP A 231 2.44 5.27 -13.93
CA ASP A 231 3.17 6.35 -13.25
C ASP A 231 3.16 7.69 -14.01
N GLY A 232 2.78 7.68 -15.28
CA GLY A 232 2.76 8.86 -16.16
C GLY A 232 3.98 8.96 -17.08
N THR A 233 4.92 8.00 -17.05
CA THR A 233 6.04 7.92 -17.99
C THR A 233 5.53 7.70 -19.41
N ILE A 234 4.54 6.82 -19.59
CA ILE A 234 3.86 6.59 -20.87
C ILE A 234 2.56 7.39 -20.86
N THR A 235 2.54 8.48 -21.61
CA THR A 235 1.36 9.34 -21.77
C THR A 235 0.47 8.88 -22.91
N TYR A 236 -0.81 9.24 -22.86
CA TYR A 236 -1.75 9.04 -23.94
C TYR A 236 -1.94 10.32 -24.76
N THR A 237 -1.79 10.19 -26.07
CA THR A 237 -2.14 11.23 -27.04
C THR A 237 -3.20 10.68 -27.97
N ASP A 238 -4.33 11.35 -28.05
CA ASP A 238 -5.47 10.92 -28.89
C ASP A 238 -5.20 11.11 -30.40
N TYR A 239 -6.20 10.83 -31.19
CA TYR A 239 -6.12 10.92 -32.66
C TYR A 239 -6.11 12.37 -33.17
N GLU A 240 -6.50 13.34 -32.35
CA GLU A 240 -6.45 14.78 -32.66
C GLU A 240 -5.09 15.36 -32.35
N GLY A 241 -4.23 14.62 -31.63
CA GLY A 241 -2.92 15.07 -31.18
C GLY A 241 -2.94 15.68 -29.78
N ASP A 242 -4.09 15.62 -29.10
CA ASP A 242 -4.22 16.12 -27.74
C ASP A 242 -3.64 15.12 -26.74
N THR A 243 -2.73 15.60 -25.92
CA THR A 243 -2.14 14.81 -24.81
C THR A 243 -2.92 15.05 -23.52
N TYR A 244 -3.21 13.97 -22.84
CA TYR A 244 -3.98 13.97 -21.58
C TYR A 244 -3.06 13.72 -20.38
N PRO A 245 -2.59 14.77 -19.71
CA PRO A 245 -1.63 14.62 -18.58
C PRO A 245 -2.24 13.97 -17.35
N LEU A 246 -3.56 13.94 -17.25
CA LEU A 246 -4.31 13.30 -16.14
C LEU A 246 -4.86 11.91 -16.49
N VAL A 247 -4.46 11.36 -17.63
CA VAL A 247 -4.86 10.03 -18.10
C VAL A 247 -3.62 9.18 -18.29
N ALA A 248 -3.51 8.10 -17.54
CA ALA A 248 -2.46 7.10 -17.72
C ALA A 248 -2.68 6.32 -19.03
N ASP A 249 -1.66 5.62 -19.52
CA ASP A 249 -1.82 4.74 -20.68
C ASP A 249 -2.84 3.61 -20.41
N VAL A 250 -3.02 3.21 -19.17
CA VAL A 250 -4.06 2.25 -18.79
C VAL A 250 -5.43 2.92 -18.73
N LEU A 251 -6.36 2.39 -19.50
CA LEU A 251 -7.73 2.89 -19.61
C LEU A 251 -8.37 3.11 -18.23
N ASN A 252 -8.97 4.29 -18.05
CA ASN A 252 -9.63 4.73 -16.81
C ASN A 252 -8.71 4.74 -15.57
N SER A 253 -7.44 5.02 -15.77
CA SER A 253 -6.48 5.25 -14.69
C SER A 253 -5.91 6.66 -14.79
N SER A 254 -5.71 7.28 -13.64
CA SER A 254 -4.94 8.52 -13.53
C SER A 254 -3.47 8.18 -13.27
N PRO A 255 -2.53 8.91 -13.83
CA PRO A 255 -1.11 8.71 -13.53
C PRO A 255 -0.85 9.01 -12.06
N THR A 256 -0.06 8.15 -11.45
CA THR A 256 0.40 8.29 -10.07
C THR A 256 1.86 7.93 -10.04
N GLY A 257 2.72 8.92 -9.85
CA GLY A 257 4.17 8.74 -9.86
C GLY A 257 4.65 7.81 -8.74
N ASP A 258 5.86 7.30 -8.93
CA ASP A 258 6.57 6.54 -7.92
C ASP A 258 6.86 7.40 -6.71
N VAL A 259 6.90 6.78 -5.55
CA VAL A 259 7.18 7.44 -4.28
C VAL A 259 8.21 6.62 -3.52
N SER A 260 9.28 7.26 -3.11
CA SER A 260 10.26 6.67 -2.20
C SER A 260 10.64 7.67 -1.12
N GLY A 261 11.01 7.17 0.02
CA GLY A 261 11.44 8.01 1.13
C GLY A 261 12.14 7.21 2.21
N SER A 262 13.04 7.88 2.91
CA SER A 262 13.70 7.32 4.09
C SER A 262 13.83 8.39 5.16
N ARG A 263 13.86 7.99 6.41
CA ARG A 263 14.15 8.89 7.53
C ARG A 263 14.81 8.16 8.70
N ASP A 264 15.68 8.88 9.34
CA ASP A 264 16.24 8.51 10.64
C ASP A 264 15.45 9.21 11.75
N VAL A 265 15.27 8.50 12.86
CA VAL A 265 14.65 9.05 14.06
C VAL A 265 15.50 8.69 15.27
N THR A 266 15.90 9.70 16.04
CA THR A 266 16.53 9.55 17.33
C THR A 266 15.58 9.97 18.43
N SER A 267 15.32 9.10 19.39
CA SER A 267 14.40 9.36 20.48
C SER A 267 15.08 9.22 21.83
N PHE A 268 14.76 10.12 22.76
CA PHE A 268 15.07 10.00 24.18
C PHE A 268 13.79 10.09 24.99
N PHE A 269 13.67 9.22 26.00
CA PHE A 269 12.50 9.23 26.87
C PHE A 269 12.85 8.99 28.33
N ALA A 270 12.06 9.60 29.19
CA ALA A 270 12.16 9.46 30.64
C ALA A 270 10.78 9.34 31.25
N GLU A 271 10.67 8.50 32.29
CA GLU A 271 9.45 8.34 33.07
C GLU A 271 9.77 8.32 34.56
N LEU A 272 8.96 9.00 35.36
CA LEU A 272 9.00 8.99 36.81
C LEU A 272 7.65 8.52 37.36
N GLN A 273 7.71 7.56 38.28
CA GLN A 273 6.59 7.13 39.11
C GLN A 273 6.83 7.66 40.52
N ILE A 274 6.00 8.59 40.97
CA ILE A 274 6.22 9.36 42.20
C ILE A 274 5.09 9.12 43.18
N PRO A 275 5.31 8.49 44.33
CA PRO A 275 4.34 8.47 45.42
C PRO A 275 4.30 9.85 46.09
N VAL A 276 3.32 10.69 45.73
CA VAL A 276 3.19 12.07 46.22
C VAL A 276 2.69 12.10 47.66
N ALA A 277 1.83 11.16 48.04
CA ALA A 277 1.29 10.96 49.37
C ALA A 277 0.93 9.48 49.54
N GLU A 278 0.62 9.05 50.78
CA GLU A 278 0.34 7.64 51.14
C GLU A 278 -0.70 6.93 50.27
N LYS A 279 -1.57 7.69 49.60
CA LYS A 279 -2.64 7.16 48.72
C LYS A 279 -2.70 7.85 47.35
N VAL A 280 -1.67 8.60 47.02
CA VAL A 280 -1.63 9.40 45.79
C VAL A 280 -0.32 9.14 45.05
N ASP A 281 -0.43 8.64 43.86
CA ASP A 281 0.66 8.43 42.95
C ASP A 281 0.58 9.38 41.76
N MET A 282 1.74 9.78 41.21
CA MET A 282 1.87 10.62 40.05
C MET A 282 2.84 9.96 39.07
N GLN A 283 2.45 9.92 37.80
CA GLN A 283 3.30 9.52 36.70
C GLN A 283 3.64 10.73 35.85
N LEU A 284 4.92 10.97 35.62
CA LEU A 284 5.43 11.94 34.65
C LEU A 284 6.16 11.19 33.55
N ALA A 285 5.90 11.52 32.29
CA ALA A 285 6.67 10.97 31.17
C ALA A 285 6.96 12.09 30.17
N LEU A 286 8.16 12.04 29.59
CA LEU A 286 8.63 12.93 28.55
C LEU A 286 9.31 12.11 27.48
N ARG A 287 9.01 12.43 26.20
CA ARG A 287 9.70 11.86 25.03
C ARG A 287 10.03 12.98 24.07
N ASN A 288 11.26 13.01 23.64
CA ASN A 288 11.76 13.86 22.57
C ASN A 288 12.17 12.99 21.39
N GLU A 289 11.76 13.37 20.20
CA GLU A 289 12.09 12.71 18.94
C GLU A 289 12.69 13.73 17.97
N ASP A 290 13.81 13.38 17.36
CA ASP A 290 14.47 14.15 16.30
C ASP A 290 14.42 13.35 15.01
N PHE A 291 13.73 13.91 14.01
CA PHE A 291 13.50 13.32 12.69
C PHE A 291 14.39 14.00 11.67
N SER A 292 15.06 13.21 10.83
CA SER A 292 15.98 13.74 9.80
C SER A 292 15.28 14.59 8.73
N ASP A 293 14.00 14.38 8.49
CA ASP A 293 13.21 15.03 7.43
C ASP A 293 12.32 16.17 7.92
N PHE A 294 11.96 16.18 9.18
CA PHE A 294 10.89 17.06 9.69
C PHE A 294 11.35 17.91 10.89
N GLY A 295 12.38 17.47 11.64
CA GLY A 295 12.90 18.15 12.82
C GLY A 295 12.44 17.55 14.13
N ASN A 296 12.32 18.34 15.19
CA ASN A 296 12.20 17.84 16.55
C ASN A 296 10.77 17.97 17.09
N ALA A 297 10.32 16.96 17.81
CA ALA A 297 9.05 16.96 18.53
C ALA A 297 9.22 16.49 19.98
N THR A 298 8.55 17.15 20.90
CA THR A 298 8.54 16.78 22.31
C THR A 298 7.12 16.58 22.80
N VAL A 299 6.87 15.45 23.41
CA VAL A 299 5.57 15.11 24.03
C VAL A 299 5.74 14.74 25.48
N GLY A 300 4.73 15.03 26.28
CA GLY A 300 4.73 14.77 27.70
C GLY A 300 3.39 14.22 28.21
N LYS A 301 3.45 13.55 29.34
CA LYS A 301 2.30 13.00 30.05
C LYS A 301 2.41 13.30 31.54
N LEU A 302 1.29 13.72 32.13
CA LEU A 302 1.06 13.77 33.57
C LEU A 302 -0.15 12.92 33.88
N ALA A 303 -0.04 12.00 34.82
CA ALA A 303 -1.16 11.25 35.36
C ALA A 303 -1.13 11.29 36.90
N LEU A 304 -2.30 11.29 37.50
CA LEU A 304 -2.49 11.22 38.94
C LEU A 304 -3.46 10.07 39.25
N GLY A 305 -3.09 9.26 40.22
CA GLY A 305 -3.90 8.21 40.82
C GLY A 305 -4.19 8.54 42.29
N TRP A 306 -5.39 8.25 42.75
CA TRP A 306 -5.78 8.48 44.13
C TRP A 306 -6.67 7.37 44.68
N ASP A 307 -6.17 6.66 45.68
CA ASP A 307 -6.95 5.69 46.46
C ASP A 307 -7.82 6.40 47.47
N VAL A 308 -9.03 6.82 47.04
CA VAL A 308 -9.97 7.59 47.85
C VAL A 308 -10.52 6.76 49.04
N ALA A 309 -10.81 5.49 48.77
CA ALA A 309 -11.36 4.54 49.74
C ALA A 309 -11.00 3.10 49.29
N PRO A 310 -11.09 2.08 50.17
CA PRO A 310 -10.79 0.69 49.82
C PRO A 310 -11.57 0.12 48.62
N TRP A 311 -12.65 0.78 48.26
CA TRP A 311 -13.53 0.40 47.13
C TRP A 311 -13.50 1.40 45.98
N MET A 312 -12.69 2.49 46.05
CA MET A 312 -12.69 3.56 45.04
C MET A 312 -11.29 4.11 44.78
N TYR A 313 -10.84 3.91 43.53
CA TYR A 313 -9.64 4.52 42.98
C TYR A 313 -10.02 5.51 41.86
N LEU A 314 -9.50 6.72 41.92
CA LEU A 314 -9.66 7.74 40.88
C LEU A 314 -8.37 7.94 40.11
N ARG A 315 -8.48 8.05 38.80
CA ARG A 315 -7.33 8.34 37.93
C ARG A 315 -7.69 9.43 36.93
N GLY A 316 -6.77 10.39 36.78
CA GLY A 316 -6.83 11.43 35.76
C GLY A 316 -5.49 11.51 35.01
N SER A 317 -5.52 11.78 33.73
CA SER A 317 -4.29 11.99 32.95
C SER A 317 -4.46 13.06 31.89
N PHE A 318 -3.37 13.78 31.63
CA PHE A 318 -3.23 14.72 30.54
C PHE A 318 -1.96 14.37 29.75
N SER A 319 -2.03 14.34 28.42
CA SER A 319 -0.88 14.12 27.57
C SER A 319 -0.95 14.94 26.30
N THR A 320 0.20 15.34 25.81
CA THR A 320 0.37 15.87 24.44
C THR A 320 0.72 14.74 23.51
N ALA A 321 0.35 14.88 22.25
CA ALA A 321 0.73 13.97 21.18
C ALA A 321 1.05 14.77 19.92
N PHE A 322 1.89 14.21 19.08
CA PHE A 322 2.10 14.75 17.75
C PHE A 322 2.07 13.61 16.73
N ARG A 323 1.90 13.96 15.47
CA ARG A 323 2.01 13.04 14.34
C ARG A 323 3.01 13.63 13.36
N ALA A 324 4.06 12.89 13.05
CA ALA A 324 4.97 13.23 11.97
C ALA A 324 4.22 13.22 10.62
N PRO A 325 4.57 14.13 9.70
CA PRO A 325 3.99 14.17 8.36
C PRO A 325 4.25 12.90 7.56
#